data_c1b692d56648a6b5224819144c874b1e
#
_entry.id   c1b692d56648a6b5224819144c874b1e
#
_cell.length_a   1.000
_cell.length_b   1.000
_cell.length_c   1.000
_cell.angle_alpha   90.00
_cell.angle_beta   90.00
_cell.angle_gamma   90.00
#
_symmetry.space_group_name_H-M   'P 1'
#
loop_
_entity.id
_entity.type
_entity.pdbx_description
1 polymer ?
#
loop_
_entity_poly.entity_id
_entity_poly.type
_entity_poly.pdbx_seq_one_letter_code
_entity_poly.pdbx_strand_id
1 'polypeptide(L)'
;SAQDGKGDINVKLSYTGKGYSAGNADRIRGGQYLLTGQDNTAIYTDDYQDIVINAKNVTVEKLYELAGYRYEDMNFGRNISRVIGVKSSAECHIFQIDSSMPAELATVQWVCMGNADMSTFVPFYGALLTDVSRAYKMEAHNYNSRAAYWIFRNVGFLCEDGDNRTAYGKGVKQFYTAYMTKMEELQKNVNAQMLNIYKNDKANLEYYATKLGIAIGDETMDFAKALYADIQTCKADGTTYEVSSLSADDITYDLSMVAAPAKKAESTTVTKPDTQIKKVVAPARVRVRAKALKGKKAKVNLKKVAQASGYEIMYSTNMNFTKKATKKISTTKLTKTIRKLKKKKTYYIKARAYKLDGKTKVYGKWSLIKKVVIKK
;
A
#
# COMPACT_ATOMS: atom_id res chain seq x y z
N SER A 1 -33.30 -26.20 5.59
CA SER A 1 -32.32 -25.79 6.60
C SER A 1 -32.39 -26.76 7.77
N ALA A 2 -31.22 -27.13 8.31
CA ALA A 2 -31.16 -27.95 9.51
C ALA A 2 -31.34 -27.04 10.73
N GLN A 3 -32.08 -27.53 11.75
CA GLN A 3 -32.26 -26.84 13.02
C GLN A 3 -31.38 -27.49 14.11
N ASP A 4 -30.98 -26.71 15.09
CA ASP A 4 -30.12 -27.16 16.20
C ASP A 4 -30.87 -27.93 17.32
N GLY A 5 -32.13 -28.27 17.13
CA GLY A 5 -33.00 -28.86 18.15
C GLY A 5 -33.69 -27.84 19.06
N LYS A 6 -33.31 -26.57 19.01
CA LYS A 6 -33.92 -25.45 19.77
C LYS A 6 -34.79 -24.55 18.86
N GLY A 7 -34.92 -24.90 17.60
CA GLY A 7 -35.70 -24.13 16.59
C GLY A 7 -34.88 -23.14 15.78
N ASP A 8 -33.62 -22.91 16.15
CA ASP A 8 -32.73 -22.01 15.38
C ASP A 8 -32.09 -22.71 14.19
N ILE A 9 -31.71 -21.93 13.19
CA ILE A 9 -31.04 -22.44 12.00
C ILE A 9 -29.59 -22.75 12.37
N ASN A 10 -29.21 -24.03 12.27
CA ASN A 10 -27.81 -24.41 12.36
C ASN A 10 -27.11 -24.14 11.02
N VAL A 11 -26.36 -23.06 10.97
CA VAL A 11 -25.65 -22.61 9.76
C VAL A 11 -24.68 -23.68 9.26
N LYS A 12 -23.95 -24.34 10.16
CA LYS A 12 -23.00 -25.41 9.82
C LYS A 12 -23.73 -26.56 9.11
N LEU A 13 -24.77 -27.12 9.72
CA LEU A 13 -25.52 -28.23 9.14
C LEU A 13 -26.29 -27.84 7.87
N SER A 14 -26.68 -26.57 7.76
CA SER A 14 -27.44 -26.06 6.60
C SER A 14 -26.58 -25.83 5.36
N TYR A 15 -25.32 -25.41 5.52
CA TYR A 15 -24.50 -24.92 4.43
C TYR A 15 -23.18 -25.67 4.19
N THR A 16 -22.65 -26.40 5.19
CA THR A 16 -21.33 -27.06 5.02
C THR A 16 -21.41 -28.52 4.64
N GLY A 17 -22.60 -29.09 4.54
CA GLY A 17 -22.76 -30.52 4.29
C GLY A 17 -22.37 -31.38 5.48
N LYS A 18 -22.36 -32.70 5.27
CA LYS A 18 -21.95 -33.65 6.32
C LYS A 18 -20.43 -33.76 6.35
N GLY A 19 -19.85 -33.58 7.53
CA GLY A 19 -18.48 -33.98 7.82
C GLY A 19 -17.52 -32.86 8.15
N TYR A 20 -16.55 -33.28 8.89
CA TYR A 20 -15.37 -32.54 9.32
C TYR A 20 -14.41 -32.30 8.15
N SER A 21 -13.89 -31.10 8.04
CA SER A 21 -12.82 -30.76 7.12
C SER A 21 -11.57 -30.33 7.90
N ALA A 22 -10.55 -31.19 7.91
CA ALA A 22 -9.29 -30.90 8.59
C ALA A 22 -8.68 -29.56 8.16
N GLY A 23 -8.74 -29.23 6.87
CA GLY A 23 -8.24 -27.97 6.36
C GLY A 23 -8.98 -26.73 6.87
N ASN A 24 -10.29 -26.83 7.10
CA ASN A 24 -11.03 -25.74 7.70
C ASN A 24 -10.78 -25.63 9.19
N ALA A 25 -10.68 -26.77 9.89
CA ALA A 25 -10.34 -26.79 11.31
C ALA A 25 -8.96 -26.18 11.58
N ASP A 26 -7.95 -26.47 10.77
CA ASP A 26 -6.63 -25.86 10.88
C ASP A 26 -6.69 -24.33 10.77
N ARG A 27 -7.48 -23.81 9.84
CA ARG A 27 -7.68 -22.35 9.68
C ARG A 27 -8.38 -21.74 10.89
N ILE A 28 -9.46 -22.36 11.37
CA ILE A 28 -10.21 -21.86 12.51
C ILE A 28 -9.31 -21.88 13.76
N ARG A 29 -8.59 -22.97 14.03
CA ARG A 29 -7.64 -23.09 15.14
C ARG A 29 -6.57 -22.00 15.07
N GLY A 30 -5.94 -21.84 13.89
CA GLY A 30 -4.93 -20.81 13.66
C GLY A 30 -5.46 -19.40 13.89
N GLY A 31 -6.63 -19.10 13.35
CA GLY A 31 -7.27 -17.79 13.53
C GLY A 31 -7.65 -17.52 14.99
N GLN A 32 -8.23 -18.48 15.68
CA GLN A 32 -8.56 -18.36 17.11
C GLN A 32 -7.30 -18.16 17.96
N TYR A 33 -6.26 -18.95 17.72
CA TYR A 33 -4.98 -18.81 18.41
C TYR A 33 -4.36 -17.42 18.21
N LEU A 34 -4.31 -16.95 16.96
CA LEU A 34 -3.77 -15.63 16.66
C LEU A 34 -4.54 -14.49 17.37
N LEU A 35 -5.86 -14.60 17.44
CA LEU A 35 -6.71 -13.54 17.97
C LEU A 35 -6.83 -13.57 19.52
N THR A 36 -6.66 -14.74 20.15
CA THR A 36 -6.93 -14.91 21.58
C THR A 36 -5.72 -15.40 22.38
N GLY A 37 -4.71 -15.97 21.73
CA GLY A 37 -3.62 -16.70 22.38
C GLY A 37 -4.02 -18.08 22.93
N GLN A 38 -5.27 -18.51 22.73
CA GLN A 38 -5.79 -19.79 23.24
C GLN A 38 -5.81 -20.83 22.13
N ASP A 39 -5.20 -21.99 22.40
CA ASP A 39 -5.19 -23.12 21.48
C ASP A 39 -6.42 -24.01 21.71
N ASN A 40 -7.30 -24.08 20.72
CA ASN A 40 -8.53 -24.85 20.76
C ASN A 40 -8.41 -26.12 19.92
N THR A 41 -8.05 -27.23 20.57
CA THR A 41 -7.94 -28.54 19.90
C THR A 41 -9.28 -29.25 19.70
N ALA A 42 -10.35 -28.84 20.40
CA ALA A 42 -11.68 -29.46 20.28
C ALA A 42 -12.28 -29.24 18.87
N ILE A 43 -11.79 -28.29 18.10
CA ILE A 43 -12.22 -27.98 16.74
C ILE A 43 -12.01 -29.14 15.74
N TYR A 44 -11.22 -30.14 16.09
CA TYR A 44 -10.96 -31.33 15.27
C TYR A 44 -11.98 -32.46 15.48
N THR A 45 -13.13 -32.17 16.08
CA THR A 45 -14.21 -33.14 16.24
C THR A 45 -15.40 -32.76 15.36
N ASP A 46 -16.17 -33.75 14.95
CA ASP A 46 -17.41 -33.51 14.17
C ASP A 46 -18.48 -32.77 14.99
N ASP A 47 -18.39 -32.87 16.33
CA ASP A 47 -19.33 -32.29 17.27
C ASP A 47 -18.96 -30.88 17.75
N TYR A 48 -17.87 -30.31 17.23
CA TYR A 48 -17.52 -28.97 17.68
C TYR A 48 -18.63 -27.96 17.35
N GLN A 49 -19.03 -27.20 18.36
CA GLN A 49 -20.04 -26.15 18.23
C GLN A 49 -19.41 -24.86 17.69
N ASP A 50 -20.22 -23.98 17.11
CA ASP A 50 -19.75 -22.66 16.72
C ASP A 50 -19.15 -21.96 17.95
N ILE A 51 -17.86 -21.69 17.88
CA ILE A 51 -17.14 -21.11 19.00
C ILE A 51 -17.12 -19.60 18.82
N VAL A 52 -17.85 -18.91 19.67
CA VAL A 52 -17.73 -17.46 19.81
C VAL A 52 -16.47 -17.17 20.61
N ILE A 53 -15.50 -16.55 19.99
CA ILE A 53 -14.28 -16.11 20.65
C ILE A 53 -14.39 -14.64 21.05
N ASN A 54 -13.91 -14.31 22.25
CA ASN A 54 -13.83 -12.93 22.71
C ASN A 54 -12.44 -12.38 22.40
N ALA A 55 -12.22 -11.97 21.15
CA ALA A 55 -11.00 -11.31 20.75
C ALA A 55 -11.01 -9.85 21.22
N LYS A 56 -9.91 -9.42 21.88
CA LYS A 56 -9.72 -8.05 22.34
C LYS A 56 -8.66 -7.35 21.48
N ASN A 57 -8.78 -6.02 21.38
CA ASN A 57 -7.80 -5.18 20.69
C ASN A 57 -7.54 -5.62 19.23
N VAL A 58 -8.61 -5.93 18.50
CA VAL A 58 -8.54 -6.28 17.09
C VAL A 58 -8.31 -5.00 16.28
N THR A 59 -7.09 -4.84 15.75
CA THR A 59 -6.69 -3.74 14.86
C THR A 59 -6.76 -4.20 13.41
N VAL A 60 -6.66 -3.26 12.47
CA VAL A 60 -6.54 -3.58 11.03
C VAL A 60 -5.26 -4.37 10.77
N GLU A 61 -4.15 -4.01 11.45
CA GLU A 61 -2.89 -4.76 11.39
C GLU A 61 -3.07 -6.21 11.84
N LYS A 62 -3.82 -6.44 12.92
CA LYS A 62 -4.10 -7.80 13.42
C LYS A 62 -4.94 -8.62 12.43
N LEU A 63 -5.89 -7.99 11.74
CA LEU A 63 -6.66 -8.64 10.69
C LEU A 63 -5.82 -8.90 9.43
N TYR A 64 -4.88 -8.01 9.11
CA TYR A 64 -3.88 -8.27 8.07
C TYR A 64 -3.01 -9.49 8.40
N GLU A 65 -2.53 -9.59 9.65
CA GLU A 65 -1.81 -10.78 10.13
C GLU A 65 -2.64 -12.05 9.95
N LEU A 66 -3.91 -12.01 10.36
CA LEU A 66 -4.85 -13.12 10.24
C LEU A 66 -5.05 -13.54 8.78
N ALA A 67 -5.29 -12.58 7.89
CA ALA A 67 -5.49 -12.87 6.47
C ALA A 67 -4.27 -13.51 5.79
N GLY A 68 -3.07 -13.16 6.25
CA GLY A 68 -1.80 -13.70 5.77
C GLY A 68 -1.21 -14.84 6.59
N TYR A 69 -1.96 -15.43 7.54
CA TYR A 69 -1.44 -16.43 8.48
C TYR A 69 -1.11 -17.75 7.78
N ARG A 70 0.12 -18.25 7.98
CA ARG A 70 0.68 -19.38 7.21
C ARG A 70 1.29 -20.46 8.11
N TYR A 71 1.83 -21.54 7.49
CA TYR A 71 2.41 -22.66 8.22
C TYR A 71 3.56 -22.27 9.16
N GLU A 72 4.42 -21.34 8.74
CA GLU A 72 5.54 -20.88 9.55
C GLU A 72 5.07 -20.13 10.81
N ASP A 73 3.85 -19.62 10.79
CA ASP A 73 3.25 -18.86 11.89
C ASP A 73 2.47 -19.78 12.85
N MET A 74 2.24 -21.05 12.46
CA MET A 74 1.44 -22.04 13.17
C MET A 74 2.31 -23.10 13.83
N ASN A 75 2.48 -23.09 15.14
CA ASN A 75 3.21 -24.11 15.88
C ASN A 75 2.24 -25.00 16.67
N PHE A 76 1.52 -25.89 15.99
CA PHE A 76 0.50 -26.74 16.61
C PHE A 76 0.96 -28.17 16.93
N GLY A 77 2.24 -28.50 16.76
CA GLY A 77 2.77 -29.83 17.01
C GLY A 77 2.20 -30.93 16.11
N ARG A 78 1.61 -30.57 14.97
CA ARG A 78 1.05 -31.50 13.97
C ARG A 78 1.22 -30.95 12.55
N ASN A 79 1.10 -31.84 11.57
CA ASN A 79 1.04 -31.41 10.17
C ASN A 79 -0.25 -30.62 9.90
N ILE A 80 -0.09 -29.41 9.44
CA ILE A 80 -1.19 -28.53 9.05
C ILE A 80 -1.58 -28.81 7.61
N SER A 81 -2.85 -29.04 7.34
CA SER A 81 -3.34 -29.35 5.99
C SER A 81 -3.63 -28.09 5.17
N ARG A 82 -3.94 -26.98 5.83
CA ARG A 82 -4.32 -25.74 5.14
C ARG A 82 -4.05 -24.49 5.97
N VAL A 83 -3.53 -23.44 5.30
CA VAL A 83 -3.28 -22.12 5.90
C VAL A 83 -4.42 -21.14 5.58
N ILE A 84 -4.49 -20.02 6.30
CA ILE A 84 -5.42 -18.92 5.99
C ILE A 84 -4.89 -18.16 4.78
N GLY A 85 -3.64 -17.72 4.80
CA GLY A 85 -2.97 -16.97 3.75
C GLY A 85 -2.55 -17.86 2.57
N VAL A 86 -3.52 -18.43 1.84
CA VAL A 86 -3.22 -19.30 0.68
C VAL A 86 -2.80 -18.48 -0.53
N LYS A 87 -1.79 -19.00 -1.27
CA LYS A 87 -1.26 -18.38 -2.49
C LYS A 87 -2.29 -18.18 -3.62
N SER A 88 -3.38 -18.90 -3.60
CA SER A 88 -4.44 -18.83 -4.61
C SER A 88 -5.50 -17.77 -4.30
N SER A 89 -5.40 -17.03 -3.19
CA SER A 89 -6.36 -15.95 -2.90
C SER A 89 -6.31 -14.88 -3.98
N ALA A 90 -7.47 -14.50 -4.50
CA ALA A 90 -7.60 -13.48 -5.53
C ALA A 90 -7.65 -12.07 -4.93
N GLU A 91 -8.35 -11.96 -3.81
CA GLU A 91 -8.49 -10.72 -3.04
C GLU A 91 -8.81 -11.02 -1.58
N CYS A 92 -8.64 -10.00 -0.74
CA CYS A 92 -9.13 -9.98 0.63
C CYS A 92 -9.52 -8.54 0.99
N HIS A 93 -10.52 -8.36 1.86
CA HIS A 93 -10.84 -7.03 2.34
C HIS A 93 -11.27 -7.04 3.81
N ILE A 94 -11.04 -5.90 4.46
CA ILE A 94 -11.39 -5.63 5.84
C ILE A 94 -12.27 -4.40 5.85
N PHE A 95 -13.39 -4.44 6.58
CA PHE A 95 -14.23 -3.28 6.84
C PHE A 95 -13.96 -2.77 8.24
N GLN A 96 -13.41 -1.58 8.33
CA GLN A 96 -13.22 -0.85 9.58
C GLN A 96 -14.38 0.12 9.74
N ILE A 97 -15.18 -0.09 10.79
CA ILE A 97 -16.39 0.71 11.05
C ILE A 97 -16.19 1.51 12.33
N ASP A 98 -16.34 2.82 12.23
CA ASP A 98 -16.31 3.77 13.35
C ASP A 98 -17.66 4.45 13.48
N SER A 99 -18.48 4.00 14.43
CA SER A 99 -19.82 4.54 14.67
C SER A 99 -19.84 5.98 15.20
N SER A 100 -18.70 6.53 15.62
CA SER A 100 -18.56 7.93 16.04
C SER A 100 -18.44 8.90 14.88
N MET A 101 -18.16 8.38 13.67
CA MET A 101 -18.03 9.16 12.44
C MET A 101 -19.37 9.36 11.75
N PRO A 102 -19.54 10.45 10.96
CA PRO A 102 -20.69 10.56 10.06
C PRO A 102 -20.84 9.33 9.15
N ALA A 103 -22.07 8.96 8.81
CA ALA A 103 -22.37 7.74 8.06
C ALA A 103 -21.56 7.62 6.75
N GLU A 104 -21.30 8.75 6.07
CA GLU A 104 -20.51 8.79 4.83
C GLU A 104 -19.03 8.45 5.06
N LEU A 105 -18.50 8.65 6.27
CA LEU A 105 -17.11 8.41 6.66
C LEU A 105 -16.95 7.22 7.62
N ALA A 106 -18.05 6.65 8.11
CA ALA A 106 -18.03 5.63 9.15
C ALA A 106 -17.32 4.35 8.74
N THR A 107 -17.23 4.05 7.44
CA THR A 107 -16.63 2.82 6.94
C THR A 107 -15.42 3.10 6.06
N VAL A 108 -14.27 2.57 6.47
CA VAL A 108 -13.08 2.45 5.64
C VAL A 108 -12.95 1.00 5.19
N GLN A 109 -12.97 0.80 3.89
CA GLN A 109 -12.72 -0.50 3.26
C GLN A 109 -11.24 -0.63 2.93
N TRP A 110 -10.60 -1.62 3.51
CA TRP A 110 -9.21 -1.98 3.22
C TRP A 110 -9.20 -3.12 2.22
N VAL A 111 -8.62 -2.90 1.04
CA VAL A 111 -8.63 -3.85 -0.09
C VAL A 111 -7.22 -4.35 -0.35
N CYS A 112 -7.07 -5.67 -0.32
CA CYS A 112 -5.86 -6.39 -0.68
C CYS A 112 -6.11 -7.16 -1.98
N MET A 113 -5.28 -6.95 -2.99
CA MET A 113 -5.34 -7.69 -4.25
C MET A 113 -4.29 -8.79 -4.25
N GLY A 114 -4.73 -10.03 -4.49
CA GLY A 114 -3.88 -11.21 -4.43
C GLY A 114 -3.80 -11.83 -3.03
N ASN A 115 -2.73 -12.57 -2.76
CA ASN A 115 -2.51 -13.20 -1.48
C ASN A 115 -2.14 -12.17 -0.41
N ALA A 116 -2.90 -12.12 0.69
CA ALA A 116 -2.70 -11.18 1.78
C ALA A 116 -1.33 -11.30 2.47
N ASP A 117 -0.67 -12.45 2.39
CA ASP A 117 0.67 -12.64 2.95
C ASP A 117 1.75 -11.89 2.15
N MET A 118 1.60 -11.84 0.82
CA MET A 118 2.56 -11.24 -0.11
C MET A 118 2.02 -9.99 -0.82
N SER A 119 1.10 -9.29 -0.17
CA SER A 119 0.44 -8.09 -0.64
C SER A 119 0.17 -7.14 0.54
N THR A 120 -0.52 -6.04 0.30
CA THR A 120 -0.91 -5.11 1.36
C THR A 120 -2.35 -4.63 1.16
N PHE A 121 -2.97 -4.19 2.25
CA PHE A 121 -4.28 -3.58 2.21
C PHE A 121 -4.19 -2.08 1.96
N VAL A 122 -5.04 -1.59 1.07
CA VAL A 122 -5.13 -0.17 0.70
C VAL A 122 -6.48 0.37 1.18
N PRO A 123 -6.50 1.46 1.96
CA PRO A 123 -7.73 1.99 2.53
C PRO A 123 -8.51 2.87 1.54
N PHE A 124 -9.83 2.70 1.53
CA PHE A 124 -10.75 3.48 0.71
C PHE A 124 -12.01 3.85 1.51
N TYR A 125 -12.52 5.06 1.31
CA TYR A 125 -13.87 5.44 1.73
C TYR A 125 -14.87 4.94 0.69
N GLY A 126 -15.19 3.64 0.72
CA GLY A 126 -15.95 2.95 -0.34
C GLY A 126 -17.29 3.58 -0.71
N ALA A 127 -18.00 4.14 0.27
CA ALA A 127 -19.30 4.82 0.05
C ALA A 127 -19.18 6.14 -0.73
N LEU A 128 -17.99 6.72 -0.83
CA LEU A 128 -17.72 8.03 -1.44
C LEU A 128 -16.94 7.96 -2.76
N LEU A 129 -16.52 6.76 -3.17
CA LEU A 129 -15.71 6.62 -4.37
C LEU A 129 -16.59 6.71 -5.63
N THR A 130 -16.24 7.64 -6.51
CA THR A 130 -16.79 7.70 -7.88
C THR A 130 -15.82 7.13 -8.90
N ASP A 131 -14.56 6.92 -8.52
CA ASP A 131 -13.51 6.30 -9.34
C ASP A 131 -12.38 5.73 -8.47
N VAL A 132 -11.58 4.84 -9.03
CA VAL A 132 -10.40 4.25 -8.37
C VAL A 132 -9.17 4.32 -9.27
N SER A 133 -7.98 4.02 -8.72
CA SER A 133 -6.76 3.91 -9.52
C SER A 133 -6.97 2.96 -10.71
N ARG A 134 -6.42 3.35 -11.85
CA ARG A 134 -6.57 2.59 -13.11
C ARG A 134 -6.15 1.12 -12.96
N ALA A 135 -5.16 0.83 -12.15
CA ALA A 135 -4.68 -0.53 -11.94
C ALA A 135 -5.76 -1.45 -11.33
N TYR A 136 -6.63 -0.92 -10.47
CA TYR A 136 -7.73 -1.65 -9.84
C TYR A 136 -8.93 -1.89 -10.78
N LYS A 137 -9.02 -1.15 -11.88
CA LYS A 137 -10.08 -1.30 -12.90
C LYS A 137 -9.68 -2.18 -14.08
N MET A 138 -8.43 -2.64 -14.12
CA MET A 138 -7.95 -3.41 -15.25
C MET A 138 -8.35 -4.88 -15.12
N GLU A 139 -8.77 -5.43 -16.24
CA GLU A 139 -9.02 -6.86 -16.41
C GLU A 139 -7.82 -7.69 -15.94
N ALA A 140 -8.09 -8.69 -15.11
CA ALA A 140 -7.07 -9.56 -14.50
C ALA A 140 -7.26 -11.06 -14.84
N HIS A 141 -8.29 -11.43 -15.62
CA HIS A 141 -8.52 -12.81 -16.03
C HIS A 141 -7.32 -13.36 -16.77
N ASN A 142 -6.74 -12.59 -17.68
CA ASN A 142 -5.47 -12.90 -18.32
C ASN A 142 -4.34 -12.07 -17.72
N TYR A 143 -3.09 -12.54 -17.87
CA TYR A 143 -1.92 -11.80 -17.38
C TYR A 143 -1.87 -10.37 -17.94
N ASN A 144 -1.86 -9.42 -17.04
CA ASN A 144 -1.80 -8.01 -17.35
C ASN A 144 -0.89 -7.29 -16.35
N SER A 145 0.34 -7.00 -16.76
CA SER A 145 1.36 -6.34 -15.92
C SER A 145 0.98 -4.96 -15.39
N ARG A 146 -0.17 -4.42 -15.78
CA ARG A 146 -0.70 -3.13 -15.30
C ARG A 146 -1.86 -3.27 -14.33
N ALA A 147 -2.48 -4.47 -14.23
CA ALA A 147 -3.55 -4.74 -13.28
C ALA A 147 -3.01 -4.89 -11.86
N ALA A 148 -3.71 -4.37 -10.87
CA ALA A 148 -3.31 -4.43 -9.46
C ALA A 148 -3.07 -5.88 -9.01
N TYR A 149 -3.99 -6.77 -9.32
CA TYR A 149 -3.86 -8.20 -9.03
C TYR A 149 -2.51 -8.76 -9.49
N TRP A 150 -2.15 -8.57 -10.76
CA TRP A 150 -0.91 -9.13 -11.33
C TRP A 150 0.35 -8.44 -10.83
N ILE A 151 0.26 -7.16 -10.46
CA ILE A 151 1.40 -6.44 -9.86
C ILE A 151 1.76 -7.07 -8.51
N PHE A 152 0.80 -7.31 -7.62
CA PHE A 152 1.03 -7.99 -6.34
C PHE A 152 1.35 -9.47 -6.54
N ARG A 153 0.63 -10.15 -7.42
CA ARG A 153 0.86 -11.57 -7.70
C ARG A 153 2.28 -11.86 -8.19
N ASN A 154 2.87 -10.96 -8.97
CA ASN A 154 4.27 -11.08 -9.41
C ASN A 154 5.26 -11.04 -8.23
N VAL A 155 4.98 -10.25 -7.18
CA VAL A 155 5.76 -10.31 -5.93
C VAL A 155 5.60 -11.68 -5.28
N GLY A 156 4.36 -12.16 -5.13
CA GLY A 156 4.06 -13.46 -4.56
C GLY A 156 4.81 -14.60 -5.24
N PHE A 157 4.84 -14.65 -6.57
CA PHE A 157 5.57 -15.69 -7.34
C PHE A 157 7.07 -15.77 -7.02
N LEU A 158 7.69 -14.70 -6.59
CA LEU A 158 9.09 -14.69 -6.18
C LEU A 158 9.28 -15.06 -4.70
N CYS A 159 8.24 -14.93 -3.91
CA CYS A 159 8.28 -14.99 -2.46
C CYS A 159 7.70 -16.27 -1.86
N GLU A 160 7.07 -17.10 -2.69
CA GLU A 160 6.36 -18.31 -2.27
C GLU A 160 6.95 -19.56 -2.92
N ASP A 161 7.09 -20.62 -2.11
CA ASP A 161 7.35 -21.96 -2.54
C ASP A 161 6.30 -22.89 -1.90
N GLY A 162 5.34 -23.34 -2.70
CA GLY A 162 4.15 -24.00 -2.20
C GLY A 162 3.36 -23.07 -1.27
N ASP A 163 3.13 -23.50 -0.04
CA ASP A 163 2.46 -22.72 1.01
C ASP A 163 3.47 -22.17 2.04
N ASN A 164 4.77 -22.19 1.74
CA ASN A 164 5.83 -21.64 2.57
C ASN A 164 6.39 -20.34 1.97
N ARG A 165 6.96 -19.50 2.83
CA ARG A 165 7.70 -18.30 2.40
C ARG A 165 9.13 -18.69 2.01
N THR A 166 9.59 -18.22 0.86
CA THR A 166 11.02 -18.23 0.53
C THR A 166 11.79 -17.25 1.45
N ALA A 167 13.12 -17.25 1.36
CA ALA A 167 13.93 -16.23 2.05
C ALA A 167 13.51 -14.80 1.65
N TYR A 168 13.18 -14.58 0.37
CA TYR A 168 12.63 -13.30 -0.11
C TYR A 168 11.26 -13.01 0.49
N GLY A 169 10.39 -14.01 0.59
CA GLY A 169 9.05 -13.88 1.18
C GLY A 169 9.07 -13.45 2.64
N LYS A 170 10.05 -13.91 3.42
CA LYS A 170 10.24 -13.46 4.80
C LYS A 170 10.54 -11.97 4.88
N GLY A 171 11.44 -11.48 4.05
CA GLY A 171 11.76 -10.05 4.00
C GLY A 171 10.61 -9.18 3.48
N VAL A 172 9.86 -9.67 2.48
CA VAL A 172 8.68 -8.97 1.97
C VAL A 172 7.56 -8.92 3.01
N LYS A 173 7.36 -10.01 3.78
CA LYS A 173 6.39 -10.02 4.89
C LYS A 173 6.74 -8.98 5.95
N GLN A 174 8.01 -8.90 6.35
CA GLN A 174 8.47 -7.87 7.29
C GLN A 174 8.19 -6.46 6.76
N PHE A 175 8.50 -6.21 5.49
CA PHE A 175 8.21 -4.91 4.88
C PHE A 175 6.71 -4.59 4.88
N TYR A 176 5.85 -5.52 4.44
CA TYR A 176 4.41 -5.27 4.41
C TYR A 176 3.80 -5.15 5.82
N THR A 177 4.32 -5.84 6.82
CA THR A 177 3.90 -5.64 8.21
C THR A 177 4.20 -4.21 8.67
N ALA A 178 5.43 -3.73 8.46
CA ALA A 178 5.77 -2.34 8.78
C ALA A 178 4.95 -1.33 7.95
N TYR A 179 4.67 -1.66 6.69
CA TYR A 179 3.81 -0.85 5.82
C TYR A 179 2.39 -0.73 6.39
N MET A 180 1.79 -1.84 6.84
CA MET A 180 0.43 -1.84 7.40
C MET A 180 0.34 -1.08 8.72
N THR A 181 1.31 -1.26 9.62
CA THR A 181 1.40 -0.46 10.86
C THR A 181 1.42 1.03 10.55
N LYS A 182 2.24 1.44 9.57
CA LYS A 182 2.33 2.85 9.16
C LYS A 182 1.05 3.35 8.49
N MET A 183 0.43 2.55 7.65
CA MET A 183 -0.84 2.88 7.00
C MET A 183 -1.99 3.06 8.00
N GLU A 184 -2.07 2.21 9.03
CA GLU A 184 -3.08 2.35 10.09
C GLU A 184 -2.88 3.65 10.88
N GLU A 185 -1.64 4.00 11.20
CA GLU A 185 -1.31 5.29 11.84
C GLU A 185 -1.76 6.48 10.97
N LEU A 186 -1.41 6.45 9.67
CA LEU A 186 -1.75 7.52 8.74
C LEU A 186 -3.26 7.62 8.49
N GLN A 187 -3.98 6.50 8.47
CA GLN A 187 -5.44 6.48 8.31
C GLN A 187 -6.14 7.28 9.43
N LYS A 188 -5.66 7.21 10.66
CA LYS A 188 -6.20 8.01 11.78
C LYS A 188 -6.12 9.52 11.47
N ASN A 189 -5.00 9.97 10.92
CA ASN A 189 -4.83 11.36 10.51
C ASN A 189 -5.74 11.71 9.31
N VAL A 190 -5.85 10.82 8.33
CA VAL A 190 -6.75 10.99 7.19
C VAL A 190 -8.21 11.05 7.63
N ASN A 191 -8.64 10.22 8.58
CA ASN A 191 -9.99 10.29 9.14
C ASN A 191 -10.29 11.68 9.74
N ALA A 192 -9.36 12.25 10.51
CA ALA A 192 -9.51 13.60 11.06
C ALA A 192 -9.59 14.67 9.95
N GLN A 193 -8.77 14.55 8.91
CA GLN A 193 -8.79 15.47 7.77
C GLN A 193 -10.09 15.36 6.98
N MET A 194 -10.60 14.16 6.72
CA MET A 194 -11.87 13.91 6.03
C MET A 194 -13.06 14.41 6.85
N LEU A 195 -13.03 14.24 8.17
CA LEU A 195 -14.04 14.80 9.06
C LEU A 195 -14.05 16.34 9.00
N ASN A 196 -12.89 16.96 8.88
CA ASN A 196 -12.81 18.41 8.68
C ASN A 196 -13.41 18.85 7.33
N ILE A 197 -13.16 18.09 6.24
CA ILE A 197 -13.81 18.32 4.94
C ILE A 197 -15.32 18.14 5.05
N TYR A 198 -15.78 17.08 5.72
CA TYR A 198 -17.22 16.87 5.97
C TYR A 198 -17.89 18.07 6.63
N LYS A 199 -17.23 18.67 7.61
CA LYS A 199 -17.76 19.82 8.36
C LYS A 199 -17.71 21.14 7.58
N ASN A 200 -16.69 21.37 6.76
CA ASN A 200 -16.40 22.69 6.20
C ASN A 200 -16.52 22.76 4.67
N ASP A 201 -16.54 21.61 3.98
CA ASP A 201 -16.56 21.52 2.50
C ASP A 201 -17.25 20.21 2.04
N LYS A 202 -18.39 19.89 2.65
CA LYS A 202 -19.12 18.63 2.41
C LYS A 202 -19.43 18.40 0.93
N ALA A 203 -19.67 19.46 0.17
CA ALA A 203 -19.96 19.36 -1.27
C ALA A 203 -18.79 18.76 -2.09
N ASN A 204 -17.58 18.80 -1.58
CA ASN A 204 -16.40 18.23 -2.22
C ASN A 204 -15.91 16.93 -1.56
N LEU A 205 -16.66 16.36 -0.63
CA LEU A 205 -16.25 15.17 0.13
C LEU A 205 -15.93 13.98 -0.78
N GLU A 206 -16.81 13.66 -1.74
CA GLU A 206 -16.61 12.60 -2.74
C GLU A 206 -15.38 12.86 -3.61
N TYR A 207 -15.14 14.12 -4.00
CA TYR A 207 -13.96 14.49 -4.75
C TYR A 207 -12.68 14.16 -3.99
N TYR A 208 -12.59 14.55 -2.71
CA TYR A 208 -11.42 14.29 -1.89
C TYR A 208 -11.23 12.79 -1.64
N ALA A 209 -12.28 12.05 -1.28
CA ALA A 209 -12.24 10.61 -1.08
C ALA A 209 -11.77 9.87 -2.35
N THR A 210 -12.34 10.21 -3.51
CA THR A 210 -11.97 9.60 -4.80
C THR A 210 -10.52 9.91 -5.18
N LYS A 211 -10.07 11.17 -5.08
CA LYS A 211 -8.69 11.54 -5.45
C LYS A 211 -7.66 10.96 -4.50
N LEU A 212 -7.97 10.90 -3.21
CA LEU A 212 -7.14 10.26 -2.22
C LEU A 212 -7.02 8.74 -2.49
N GLY A 213 -8.15 8.07 -2.73
CA GLY A 213 -8.16 6.63 -3.08
C GLY A 213 -7.37 6.32 -4.35
N ILE A 214 -7.48 7.16 -5.40
CA ILE A 214 -6.65 7.01 -6.61
C ILE A 214 -5.17 7.21 -6.27
N ALA A 215 -4.82 8.22 -5.47
CA ALA A 215 -3.43 8.55 -5.17
C ALA A 215 -2.75 7.46 -4.35
N ILE A 216 -3.41 6.95 -3.30
CA ILE A 216 -2.83 5.86 -2.47
C ILE A 216 -2.78 4.54 -3.25
N GLY A 217 -3.81 4.22 -4.03
CA GLY A 217 -3.77 3.05 -4.90
C GLY A 217 -2.60 3.08 -5.89
N ASP A 218 -2.36 4.22 -6.52
CA ASP A 218 -1.22 4.41 -7.42
C ASP A 218 0.14 4.31 -6.68
N GLU A 219 0.25 4.88 -5.48
CA GLU A 219 1.49 4.83 -4.68
C GLU A 219 1.81 3.40 -4.24
N THR A 220 0.81 2.67 -3.80
CA THR A 220 0.95 1.26 -3.40
C THR A 220 1.40 0.39 -4.58
N MET A 221 0.89 0.65 -5.80
CA MET A 221 1.37 -0.05 -7.00
C MET A 221 2.84 0.27 -7.31
N ASP A 222 3.29 1.49 -7.07
CA ASP A 222 4.69 1.86 -7.28
C ASP A 222 5.61 1.17 -6.24
N PHE A 223 5.16 1.01 -4.99
CA PHE A 223 5.86 0.22 -3.97
C PHE A 223 5.96 -1.26 -4.37
N ALA A 224 4.86 -1.89 -4.77
CA ALA A 224 4.86 -3.30 -5.18
C ALA A 224 5.80 -3.56 -6.38
N LYS A 225 5.81 -2.66 -7.37
CA LYS A 225 6.74 -2.73 -8.52
C LYS A 225 8.20 -2.55 -8.10
N ALA A 226 8.47 -1.71 -7.13
CA ALA A 226 9.82 -1.51 -6.62
C ALA A 226 10.31 -2.74 -5.84
N LEU A 227 9.46 -3.33 -4.99
CA LEU A 227 9.73 -4.60 -4.31
C LEU A 227 10.06 -5.71 -5.31
N TYR A 228 9.22 -5.89 -6.32
CA TYR A 228 9.46 -6.90 -7.36
C TYR A 228 10.84 -6.72 -8.03
N ALA A 229 11.18 -5.48 -8.40
CA ALA A 229 12.46 -5.18 -9.04
C ALA A 229 13.66 -5.43 -8.11
N ASP A 230 13.52 -5.13 -6.82
CA ASP A 230 14.58 -5.36 -5.82
C ASP A 230 14.80 -6.86 -5.60
N ILE A 231 13.73 -7.65 -5.47
CA ILE A 231 13.83 -9.12 -5.33
C ILE A 231 14.49 -9.72 -6.58
N GLN A 232 14.08 -9.29 -7.78
CA GLN A 232 14.73 -9.76 -9.02
C GLN A 232 16.23 -9.45 -9.04
N THR A 233 16.64 -8.31 -8.52
CA THR A 233 18.06 -7.93 -8.41
C THR A 233 18.76 -8.84 -7.41
N CYS A 234 18.19 -9.09 -6.24
CA CYS A 234 18.75 -10.00 -5.25
C CYS A 234 18.91 -11.42 -5.80
N LYS A 235 17.90 -11.92 -6.53
CA LYS A 235 17.97 -13.23 -7.19
C LYS A 235 19.10 -13.29 -8.23
N ALA A 236 19.27 -12.25 -9.02
CA ALA A 236 20.33 -12.21 -10.05
C ALA A 236 21.72 -12.09 -9.43
N ASP A 237 21.84 -11.45 -8.28
CA ASP A 237 23.10 -11.24 -7.56
C ASP A 237 23.39 -12.41 -6.58
N GLY A 238 22.48 -13.39 -6.43
CA GLY A 238 22.62 -14.53 -5.49
C GLY A 238 22.57 -14.11 -4.02
N THR A 239 21.95 -12.97 -3.71
CA THR A 239 21.83 -12.43 -2.34
C THR A 239 20.46 -12.65 -1.77
N THR A 240 20.35 -12.70 -0.43
CA THR A 240 19.04 -12.67 0.24
C THR A 240 18.42 -11.27 0.11
N TYR A 241 17.06 -11.23 0.12
CA TYR A 241 16.37 -9.95 0.08
C TYR A 241 16.51 -9.24 1.43
N GLU A 242 17.20 -8.12 1.42
CA GLU A 242 17.12 -7.12 2.48
C GLU A 242 16.31 -5.93 1.96
N VAL A 243 15.36 -5.44 2.75
CA VAL A 243 14.56 -4.26 2.41
C VAL A 243 15.46 -3.02 2.44
N SER A 244 16.22 -2.83 1.37
CA SER A 244 17.30 -1.84 1.34
C SER A 244 16.93 -0.55 0.61
N SER A 245 15.92 -0.56 -0.26
CA SER A 245 15.56 0.59 -1.10
C SER A 245 14.20 1.20 -0.78
N LEU A 246 13.41 0.53 0.05
CA LEU A 246 12.07 0.94 0.44
C LEU A 246 11.97 0.98 1.96
N SER A 247 11.30 2.01 2.48
CA SER A 247 10.95 2.12 3.90
C SER A 247 9.46 2.39 4.02
N ALA A 248 8.83 1.82 5.04
CA ALA A 248 7.47 2.19 5.42
C ALA A 248 7.36 3.68 5.75
N ASP A 249 8.45 4.32 6.21
CA ASP A 249 8.50 5.77 6.45
C ASP A 249 8.41 6.62 5.18
N ASP A 250 8.66 6.02 4.01
CA ASP A 250 8.51 6.71 2.72
C ASP A 250 7.05 6.83 2.26
N ILE A 251 6.10 6.20 2.94
CA ILE A 251 4.66 6.25 2.62
C ILE A 251 4.14 7.67 2.83
N THR A 252 3.44 8.16 1.82
CA THR A 252 2.70 9.40 1.90
C THR A 252 1.21 9.12 1.75
N TYR A 253 0.46 9.26 2.83
CA TYR A 253 -0.97 9.09 2.81
C TYR A 253 -1.64 10.16 3.67
N ASP A 254 -1.99 11.27 3.03
CA ASP A 254 -2.75 12.37 3.60
C ASP A 254 -3.39 13.23 2.49
N LEU A 255 -4.24 14.18 2.83
CA LEU A 255 -4.88 15.05 1.84
C LEU A 255 -3.92 15.96 1.06
N SER A 256 -2.64 16.05 1.43
CA SER A 256 -1.64 16.76 0.61
C SER A 256 -1.35 16.05 -0.73
N MET A 257 -1.75 14.77 -0.86
CA MET A 257 -1.71 14.03 -2.12
C MET A 257 -2.76 14.53 -3.13
N VAL A 258 -3.77 15.27 -2.67
CA VAL A 258 -4.92 15.71 -3.46
C VAL A 258 -4.84 17.20 -3.71
N ALA A 259 -4.95 17.62 -4.98
CA ALA A 259 -5.13 19.03 -5.30
C ALA A 259 -6.56 19.47 -4.92
N ALA A 260 -6.71 20.67 -4.38
CA ALA A 260 -8.03 21.21 -4.12
C ALA A 260 -8.88 21.27 -5.42
N PRO A 261 -10.20 21.03 -5.33
CA PRO A 261 -11.07 21.15 -6.48
C PRO A 261 -10.98 22.54 -7.10
N ALA A 262 -11.08 22.62 -8.43
CA ALA A 262 -11.17 23.92 -9.09
C ALA A 262 -12.47 24.61 -8.63
N LYS A 263 -12.37 25.83 -8.13
CA LYS A 263 -13.58 26.60 -7.81
C LYS A 263 -14.42 26.75 -9.07
N LYS A 264 -15.69 26.33 -9.01
CA LYS A 264 -16.68 26.68 -10.04
C LYS A 264 -16.66 28.20 -10.16
N ALA A 265 -16.48 28.73 -11.37
CA ALA A 265 -16.58 30.14 -11.62
C ALA A 265 -18.00 30.60 -11.24
N GLU A 266 -18.13 31.22 -10.10
CA GLU A 266 -19.36 31.96 -9.76
C GLU A 266 -19.38 33.23 -10.60
N SER A 267 -20.53 33.46 -11.22
CA SER A 267 -20.88 34.72 -11.90
C SER A 267 -20.60 35.90 -10.98
N THR A 268 -19.75 36.77 -11.42
CA THR A 268 -19.19 37.89 -10.69
C THR A 268 -20.24 38.92 -10.27
N THR A 269 -20.38 39.15 -8.97
CA THR A 269 -20.65 40.49 -8.42
C THR A 269 -19.39 40.93 -7.68
N VAL A 270 -18.88 42.07 -8.13
CA VAL A 270 -17.62 42.66 -7.69
C VAL A 270 -17.78 43.25 -6.29
N THR A 271 -17.05 42.73 -5.31
CA THR A 271 -16.74 43.45 -4.06
C THR A 271 -15.25 43.29 -3.74
N LYS A 272 -14.65 44.38 -3.27
CA LYS A 272 -13.22 44.63 -3.08
C LYS A 272 -12.45 43.57 -2.27
N PRO A 273 -11.11 43.42 -2.50
CA PRO A 273 -10.29 42.33 -1.96
C PRO A 273 -9.90 42.54 -0.51
N ASP A 274 -10.22 41.57 0.33
CA ASP A 274 -9.59 41.39 1.64
C ASP A 274 -8.31 40.58 1.47
N THR A 275 -7.19 41.10 1.93
CA THR A 275 -5.84 40.61 1.68
C THR A 275 -5.52 39.43 2.63
N GLN A 276 -5.99 38.25 2.29
CA GLN A 276 -5.57 37.03 2.98
C GLN A 276 -4.28 36.48 2.33
N ILE A 277 -3.22 36.37 3.11
CA ILE A 277 -1.93 35.80 2.71
C ILE A 277 -2.14 34.31 2.37
N LYS A 278 -2.21 33.97 1.08
CA LYS A 278 -2.30 32.57 0.60
C LYS A 278 -0.99 31.85 0.91
N LYS A 279 -0.96 31.05 1.97
CA LYS A 279 0.14 30.13 2.26
C LYS A 279 0.33 29.17 1.07
N VAL A 280 1.52 29.16 0.45
CA VAL A 280 1.82 28.28 -0.67
C VAL A 280 1.93 26.84 -0.19
N VAL A 281 1.08 25.96 -0.73
CA VAL A 281 1.07 24.54 -0.40
C VAL A 281 2.20 23.83 -1.15
N ALA A 282 2.90 22.92 -0.47
CA ALA A 282 3.96 22.10 -1.05
C ALA A 282 3.42 21.20 -2.18
N PRO A 283 4.16 21.04 -3.30
CA PRO A 283 3.74 20.17 -4.40
C PRO A 283 3.70 18.71 -4.00
N ALA A 284 2.84 17.93 -4.65
CA ALA A 284 2.78 16.49 -4.49
C ALA A 284 4.11 15.78 -4.84
N ARG A 285 4.28 14.55 -4.35
CA ARG A 285 5.46 13.72 -4.62
C ARG A 285 5.62 13.48 -6.14
N VAL A 286 6.81 13.72 -6.67
CA VAL A 286 7.11 13.47 -8.08
C VAL A 286 7.43 11.99 -8.32
N ARG A 287 6.90 11.40 -9.40
CA ARG A 287 7.31 10.06 -9.86
C ARG A 287 8.53 10.14 -10.75
N VAL A 288 9.53 9.29 -10.47
CA VAL A 288 10.83 9.29 -11.17
C VAL A 288 11.03 7.96 -11.87
N ARG A 289 11.47 8.03 -13.13
CA ARG A 289 12.07 6.90 -13.86
C ARG A 289 13.51 7.26 -14.20
N ALA A 290 14.44 6.33 -13.99
CA ALA A 290 15.83 6.55 -14.31
C ALA A 290 16.41 5.33 -15.04
N LYS A 291 17.24 5.57 -16.06
CA LYS A 291 17.93 4.51 -16.80
C LYS A 291 19.35 4.93 -17.17
N ALA A 292 20.26 3.97 -17.20
CA ALA A 292 21.61 4.17 -17.71
C ALA A 292 21.59 4.42 -19.23
N LEU A 293 22.48 5.28 -19.69
CA LEU A 293 22.78 5.50 -21.09
C LEU A 293 24.25 5.22 -21.37
N LYS A 294 24.58 4.90 -22.63
CA LYS A 294 25.98 4.79 -23.08
C LYS A 294 26.75 6.09 -22.78
N GLY A 295 28.04 5.98 -22.51
CA GLY A 295 28.91 7.14 -22.29
C GLY A 295 28.82 7.80 -20.91
N LYS A 296 28.79 7.01 -19.85
CA LYS A 296 28.82 7.51 -18.44
C LYS A 296 27.67 8.46 -18.11
N LYS A 297 26.46 8.13 -18.54
CA LYS A 297 25.28 8.97 -18.41
C LYS A 297 24.08 8.20 -17.81
N ALA A 298 23.16 8.92 -17.16
CA ALA A 298 21.86 8.41 -16.77
C ALA A 298 20.76 9.40 -17.19
N LYS A 299 19.67 8.91 -17.78
CA LYS A 299 18.50 9.70 -18.12
C LYS A 299 17.48 9.57 -16.98
N VAL A 300 17.05 10.71 -16.46
CA VAL A 300 16.01 10.83 -15.44
C VAL A 300 14.78 11.45 -16.08
N ASN A 301 13.64 10.77 -15.99
CA ASN A 301 12.35 11.29 -16.43
C ASN A 301 11.47 11.50 -15.19
N LEU A 302 10.85 12.67 -15.12
CA LEU A 302 9.97 13.10 -14.03
C LEU A 302 8.53 13.16 -14.56
N LYS A 303 7.56 12.62 -13.81
CA LYS A 303 6.16 12.87 -14.13
C LYS A 303 5.81 14.30 -13.74
N LYS A 304 5.09 15.03 -14.58
CA LYS A 304 4.64 16.40 -14.28
C LYS A 304 3.80 16.39 -13.00
N VAL A 305 4.13 17.28 -12.08
CA VAL A 305 3.38 17.54 -10.85
C VAL A 305 2.61 18.84 -11.01
N ALA A 306 1.33 18.83 -10.71
CA ALA A 306 0.47 20.01 -10.80
C ALA A 306 1.04 21.15 -9.94
N GLN A 307 0.99 22.36 -10.44
CA GLN A 307 1.46 23.58 -9.78
C GLN A 307 2.95 23.61 -9.38
N ALA A 308 3.75 22.62 -9.76
CA ALA A 308 5.19 22.68 -9.53
C ALA A 308 5.86 23.74 -10.40
N SER A 309 6.66 24.60 -9.77
CA SER A 309 7.53 25.58 -10.47
C SER A 309 8.80 24.94 -11.00
N GLY A 310 9.19 23.78 -10.44
CA GLY A 310 10.35 23.02 -10.90
C GLY A 310 10.64 21.81 -10.01
N TYR A 311 11.79 21.18 -10.25
CA TYR A 311 12.19 19.93 -9.63
C TYR A 311 13.62 20.00 -9.15
N GLU A 312 13.91 19.35 -8.03
CA GLU A 312 15.27 19.10 -7.53
C GLU A 312 15.53 17.59 -7.65
N ILE A 313 16.58 17.22 -8.38
CA ILE A 313 17.06 15.84 -8.51
C ILE A 313 18.29 15.68 -7.63
N MET A 314 18.30 14.65 -6.79
CA MET A 314 19.42 14.27 -5.96
C MET A 314 19.95 12.92 -6.43
N TYR A 315 21.27 12.76 -6.57
CA TYR A 315 21.89 11.50 -6.94
C TYR A 315 23.20 11.27 -6.18
N SER A 316 23.44 10.01 -5.85
CA SER A 316 24.56 9.62 -4.98
C SER A 316 25.04 8.21 -5.35
N THR A 317 26.29 7.88 -5.04
CA THR A 317 26.80 6.51 -5.01
C THR A 317 26.55 5.82 -3.68
N ASN A 318 26.06 6.55 -2.67
CA ASN A 318 25.66 6.04 -1.37
C ASN A 318 24.13 6.12 -1.27
N MET A 319 23.48 5.03 -0.89
CA MET A 319 22.01 4.93 -0.79
C MET A 319 21.43 5.89 0.25
N ASN A 320 22.15 6.12 1.35
CA ASN A 320 21.75 7.04 2.41
C ASN A 320 22.00 8.51 2.07
N PHE A 321 22.41 8.83 0.84
CA PHE A 321 22.66 10.18 0.36
C PHE A 321 23.56 11.01 1.27
N THR A 322 24.66 10.41 1.74
CA THR A 322 25.64 11.12 2.59
C THR A 322 26.18 12.36 1.89
N LYS A 323 26.42 13.43 2.64
CA LYS A 323 26.78 14.76 2.10
C LYS A 323 27.96 14.71 1.12
N LYS A 324 29.01 13.92 1.41
CA LYS A 324 30.22 13.78 0.57
C LYS A 324 29.97 13.08 -0.77
N ALA A 325 28.99 12.16 -0.85
CA ALA A 325 28.71 11.35 -2.04
C ALA A 325 27.54 11.88 -2.90
N THR A 326 26.84 12.90 -2.45
CA THR A 326 25.55 13.35 -3.01
C THR A 326 25.72 14.63 -3.82
N LYS A 327 25.08 14.66 -4.99
CA LYS A 327 24.95 15.84 -5.86
C LYS A 327 23.49 16.18 -6.10
N LYS A 328 23.20 17.48 -6.28
CA LYS A 328 21.85 18.01 -6.53
C LYS A 328 21.82 18.76 -7.86
N ILE A 329 20.69 18.69 -8.54
CA ILE A 329 20.40 19.41 -9.80
C ILE A 329 18.99 19.97 -9.72
N SER A 330 18.82 21.29 -9.88
CA SER A 330 17.51 21.89 -10.10
C SER A 330 17.18 21.95 -11.59
N THR A 331 15.91 21.73 -11.96
CA THR A 331 15.45 21.76 -13.35
C THR A 331 13.96 22.07 -13.44
N THR A 332 13.54 22.75 -14.47
CA THR A 332 12.12 22.91 -14.83
C THR A 332 11.68 21.89 -15.88
N LYS A 333 12.65 21.19 -16.51
CA LYS A 333 12.37 20.18 -17.54
C LYS A 333 12.02 18.84 -16.92
N LEU A 334 11.07 18.13 -17.50
CA LEU A 334 10.64 16.80 -17.06
C LEU A 334 11.63 15.67 -17.42
N THR A 335 12.64 15.97 -18.21
CA THR A 335 13.71 15.05 -18.56
C THR A 335 15.06 15.70 -18.30
N LYS A 336 15.93 15.00 -17.58
CA LYS A 336 17.31 15.44 -17.32
C LYS A 336 18.30 14.30 -17.55
N THR A 337 19.38 14.58 -18.29
CA THR A 337 20.51 13.64 -18.42
C THR A 337 21.62 14.04 -17.45
N ILE A 338 21.94 13.15 -16.54
CA ILE A 338 23.11 13.27 -15.66
C ILE A 338 24.32 12.74 -16.42
N ARG A 339 25.39 13.50 -16.46
CA ARG A 339 26.61 13.20 -17.23
C ARG A 339 27.81 13.02 -16.30
N LYS A 340 28.93 12.53 -16.82
CA LYS A 340 30.21 12.35 -16.11
C LYS A 340 30.08 11.42 -14.89
N LEU A 341 29.24 10.39 -14.98
CA LEU A 341 29.09 9.36 -13.95
C LEU A 341 30.30 8.39 -14.04
N LYS A 342 30.66 7.78 -12.92
CA LYS A 342 31.76 6.78 -12.87
C LYS A 342 31.25 5.44 -13.42
N LYS A 343 32.04 4.80 -14.32
CA LYS A 343 31.77 3.44 -14.83
C LYS A 343 31.78 2.43 -13.69
N LYS A 344 31.08 1.33 -13.83
CA LYS A 344 30.95 0.22 -12.86
C LYS A 344 30.51 0.68 -11.46
N LYS A 345 29.80 1.82 -11.36
CA LYS A 345 29.23 2.32 -10.11
C LYS A 345 27.72 2.33 -10.18
N THR A 346 27.10 1.99 -9.06
CA THR A 346 25.67 2.17 -8.80
C THR A 346 25.43 3.60 -8.36
N TYR A 347 24.37 4.20 -8.90
CA TYR A 347 23.84 5.49 -8.48
C TYR A 347 22.40 5.35 -8.00
N TYR A 348 22.13 5.95 -6.88
CA TYR A 348 20.79 6.12 -6.31
C TYR A 348 20.29 7.51 -6.66
N ILE A 349 19.07 7.60 -7.16
CA ILE A 349 18.49 8.84 -7.70
C ILE A 349 17.12 9.04 -7.10
N LYS A 350 16.86 10.20 -6.52
CA LYS A 350 15.54 10.66 -6.09
C LYS A 350 15.30 12.10 -6.53
N ALA A 351 14.04 12.51 -6.62
CA ALA A 351 13.70 13.88 -6.95
C ALA A 351 12.49 14.34 -6.13
N ARG A 352 12.35 15.68 -6.01
CA ARG A 352 11.17 16.31 -5.45
C ARG A 352 10.76 17.50 -6.31
N ALA A 353 9.47 17.80 -6.32
CA ALA A 353 8.96 19.03 -6.91
C ALA A 353 9.11 20.20 -5.92
N TYR A 354 9.14 21.42 -6.42
CA TYR A 354 8.99 22.62 -5.60
C TYR A 354 8.06 23.63 -6.27
N LYS A 355 7.38 24.42 -5.45
CA LYS A 355 6.64 25.59 -5.86
C LYS A 355 7.34 26.85 -5.32
N LEU A 356 7.33 27.93 -6.07
CA LEU A 356 7.89 29.20 -5.60
C LEU A 356 6.82 29.96 -4.79
N ASP A 357 7.24 30.46 -3.65
CA ASP A 357 6.54 31.45 -2.86
C ASP A 357 7.42 32.69 -2.83
N GLY A 358 7.13 33.62 -3.70
CA GLY A 358 8.06 34.69 -4.03
C GLY A 358 9.41 34.12 -4.52
N LYS A 359 10.48 34.41 -3.78
CA LYS A 359 11.84 33.87 -4.04
C LYS A 359 12.14 32.56 -3.29
N THR A 360 11.27 32.11 -2.39
CA THR A 360 11.48 30.92 -1.55
C THR A 360 10.93 29.67 -2.24
N LYS A 361 11.65 28.55 -2.14
CA LYS A 361 11.19 27.27 -2.64
C LYS A 361 10.47 26.49 -1.53
N VAL A 362 9.18 26.21 -1.73
CA VAL A 362 8.40 25.28 -0.92
C VAL A 362 8.51 23.91 -1.57
N TYR A 363 9.16 22.95 -0.90
CA TYR A 363 9.45 21.64 -1.46
C TYR A 363 8.39 20.60 -1.10
N GLY A 364 8.00 19.78 -2.07
CA GLY A 364 7.28 18.54 -1.84
C GLY A 364 8.19 17.42 -1.31
N LYS A 365 7.58 16.29 -0.94
CA LYS A 365 8.32 15.10 -0.46
C LYS A 365 9.21 14.51 -1.57
N TRP A 366 10.29 13.84 -1.17
CA TRP A 366 11.16 13.12 -2.09
C TRP A 366 10.44 11.93 -2.74
N SER A 367 10.75 11.66 -4.01
CA SER A 367 10.32 10.44 -4.70
C SER A 367 10.95 9.20 -4.09
N LEU A 368 10.40 8.03 -4.42
CA LEU A 368 11.11 6.76 -4.25
C LEU A 368 12.49 6.82 -4.94
N ILE A 369 13.47 6.16 -4.33
CA ILE A 369 14.82 6.04 -4.86
C ILE A 369 14.81 5.15 -6.10
N LYS A 370 15.57 5.54 -7.13
CA LYS A 370 15.80 4.71 -8.32
C LYS A 370 17.27 4.36 -8.42
N LYS A 371 17.57 3.06 -8.47
CA LYS A 371 18.91 2.50 -8.63
C LYS A 371 19.27 2.46 -10.12
N VAL A 372 20.46 2.94 -10.49
CA VAL A 372 20.96 2.94 -11.88
C VAL A 372 22.42 2.49 -11.86
N VAL A 373 22.70 1.39 -12.53
CA VAL A 373 24.07 0.87 -12.69
C VAL A 373 24.66 1.38 -13.99
N ILE A 374 25.80 2.06 -13.91
CA ILE A 374 26.53 2.57 -15.07
C ILE A 374 27.45 1.45 -15.60
N LYS A 375 27.03 0.86 -16.71
CA LYS A 375 27.80 -0.21 -17.37
C LYS A 375 29.15 0.31 -17.93
N LYS A 376 29.98 -0.67 -18.34
CA LYS A 376 31.30 -0.38 -18.97
C LYS A 376 31.22 0.58 -20.15
#